data_67aaaff3439bc6c2b4ebb33f65f9f237
#
_entry.id   67aaaff3439bc6c2b4ebb33f65f9f237
#
_cell.length_a   1.000
_cell.length_b   1.000
_cell.length_c   1.000
_cell.angle_alpha   90.00
_cell.angle_beta   90.00
_cell.angle_gamma   90.00
#
_symmetry.space_group_name_H-M   'P 1'
#
loop_
_entity.id
_entity.type
_entity.pdbx_description
1 polymer ?
#
loop_
_entity_poly.entity_id
_entity_poly.type
_entity_poly.pdbx_seq_one_letter_code
_entity_poly.pdbx_strand_id
1 'polypeptide(L)'
;DELPAIITDLRMLPSFYQMMIKKGRIEDLTPYINEDQEWKDMIEPSVMESVREEDGKIYLGPVSTAAFACSGVFWNRELFEQAGISRFPETWEEFWECCEKLKAAGITPLALHTEGTAWAAMLLATAEVAGSEEGAAFMKQLYPDTYQNEPGLEIAGTLKKLFQYTTQDALHNDFDVAHDNFVAGNAAMIPNGYWMIDKIPEEMQKKVCFSTFPENKLIGSPETFGWAVVSTYSEKVKKGAVEFLKFRTKLNKEQKEELLNSRTRQEGTLLDDYLKAYTGNPQIVPNYQVKWNSLLQENVLGECLAELAQGKITEQEFTQAEDESIRQFEEEQ
;
A
#
# COMPACT_ATOMS: atom_id res chain seq x y z
N ASP A 1 -1.98 22.05 24.35
CA ASP A 1 -2.46 21.92 22.98
C ASP A 1 -3.59 20.89 22.99
N GLU A 2 -4.72 21.23 22.37
CA GLU A 2 -5.86 20.31 22.26
C GLU A 2 -5.78 19.57 20.93
N LEU A 3 -5.98 18.24 20.97
CA LEU A 3 -6.13 17.46 19.75
C LEU A 3 -7.44 17.84 19.04
N PRO A 4 -7.55 17.76 17.71
CA PRO A 4 -8.82 17.93 17.02
C PRO A 4 -9.80 16.81 17.41
N ALA A 5 -11.11 17.03 17.26
CA ALA A 5 -12.11 16.04 17.63
C ALA A 5 -12.05 14.76 16.77
N ILE A 6 -11.52 14.87 15.55
CA ILE A 6 -11.27 13.76 14.62
C ILE A 6 -9.81 13.82 14.19
N ILE A 7 -9.16 12.66 14.18
CA ILE A 7 -7.78 12.49 13.69
C ILE A 7 -7.81 11.53 12.50
N THR A 8 -7.19 11.94 11.40
CA THR A 8 -7.02 11.13 10.21
C THR A 8 -5.65 10.47 10.20
N ASP A 9 -5.48 9.46 9.36
CA ASP A 9 -4.19 8.84 9.02
C ASP A 9 -3.38 8.28 10.22
N LEU A 10 -4.05 8.02 11.36
CA LEU A 10 -3.38 7.48 12.54
C LEU A 10 -2.69 6.13 12.27
N ARG A 11 -3.26 5.31 11.38
CA ARG A 11 -2.68 4.01 11.03
C ARG A 11 -1.34 4.14 10.28
N MET A 12 -1.08 5.31 9.68
CA MET A 12 0.23 5.62 9.08
C MET A 12 1.32 5.86 10.14
N LEU A 13 0.93 5.98 11.41
CA LEU A 13 1.81 6.16 12.56
C LEU A 13 1.50 5.05 13.60
N PRO A 14 1.85 3.78 13.33
CA PRO A 14 1.38 2.64 14.12
C PRO A 14 1.68 2.76 15.62
N SER A 15 2.89 3.16 15.99
CA SER A 15 3.29 3.32 17.40
C SER A 15 2.46 4.40 18.11
N PHE A 16 2.20 5.52 17.45
CA PHE A 16 1.36 6.58 18.01
C PHE A 16 -0.10 6.13 18.11
N TYR A 17 -0.60 5.42 17.12
CA TYR A 17 -1.94 4.86 17.13
C TYR A 17 -2.15 3.89 18.30
N GLN A 18 -1.24 2.94 18.49
CA GLN A 18 -1.30 1.99 19.62
C GLN A 18 -1.21 2.71 20.97
N MET A 19 -0.35 3.72 21.10
CA MET A 19 -0.28 4.54 22.30
C MET A 19 -1.59 5.28 22.57
N MET A 20 -2.27 5.79 21.54
CA MET A 20 -3.58 6.46 21.69
C MET A 20 -4.65 5.49 22.19
N ILE A 21 -4.68 4.24 21.70
CA ILE A 21 -5.55 3.16 22.20
C ILE A 21 -5.23 2.85 23.66
N LYS A 22 -3.98 2.52 23.97
CA LYS A 22 -3.51 2.13 25.31
C LYS A 22 -3.81 3.20 26.37
N LYS A 23 -3.74 4.46 26.00
CA LYS A 23 -4.03 5.61 26.88
C LYS A 23 -5.49 6.03 26.88
N GLY A 24 -6.35 5.32 26.17
CA GLY A 24 -7.80 5.64 26.07
C GLY A 24 -8.05 7.04 25.50
N ARG A 25 -7.22 7.50 24.55
CA ARG A 25 -7.32 8.84 23.95
C ARG A 25 -8.22 8.90 22.73
N ILE A 26 -8.58 7.77 22.18
CA ILE A 26 -9.53 7.64 21.07
C ILE A 26 -10.69 6.75 21.46
N GLU A 27 -11.85 7.03 20.90
CA GLU A 27 -13.13 6.41 21.24
C GLU A 27 -13.24 5.02 20.62
N ASP A 28 -13.80 4.07 21.39
CA ASP A 28 -14.28 2.79 20.86
C ASP A 28 -15.54 3.03 20.02
N LEU A 29 -15.44 2.88 18.71
CA LEU A 29 -16.52 3.11 17.76
C LEU A 29 -17.41 1.87 17.57
N THR A 30 -17.04 0.72 18.14
CA THR A 30 -17.78 -0.53 18.00
C THR A 30 -19.26 -0.40 18.40
N PRO A 31 -19.63 0.24 19.52
CA PRO A 31 -21.04 0.42 19.87
C PRO A 31 -21.80 1.25 18.84
N TYR A 32 -21.22 2.36 18.36
CA TYR A 32 -21.87 3.24 17.38
C TYR A 32 -22.13 2.54 16.04
N ILE A 33 -21.15 1.73 15.58
CA ILE A 33 -21.30 0.96 14.33
C ILE A 33 -22.34 -0.16 14.50
N ASN A 34 -22.34 -0.84 15.64
CA ASN A 34 -23.29 -1.94 15.87
C ASN A 34 -24.73 -1.47 16.08
N GLU A 35 -24.94 -0.28 16.60
CA GLU A 35 -26.27 0.32 16.79
C GLU A 35 -26.82 0.93 15.50
N ASP A 36 -25.97 1.19 14.50
CA ASP A 36 -26.34 1.81 13.24
C ASP A 36 -26.23 0.84 12.06
N GLN A 37 -27.34 0.16 11.78
CA GLN A 37 -27.41 -0.83 10.71
C GLN A 37 -27.15 -0.20 9.33
N GLU A 38 -27.59 1.05 9.08
CA GLU A 38 -27.37 1.73 7.81
C GLU A 38 -25.86 1.95 7.57
N TRP A 39 -25.14 2.42 8.59
CA TRP A 39 -23.69 2.60 8.49
C TRP A 39 -22.96 1.28 8.27
N LYS A 40 -23.32 0.27 9.06
CA LYS A 40 -22.73 -1.07 8.98
C LYS A 40 -22.92 -1.70 7.60
N ASP A 41 -24.10 -1.59 7.01
CA ASP A 41 -24.44 -2.19 5.71
C ASP A 41 -23.76 -1.45 4.52
N MET A 42 -23.26 -0.24 4.72
CA MET A 42 -22.49 0.47 3.72
C MET A 42 -21.07 -0.04 3.56
N ILE A 43 -20.52 -0.75 4.54
CA ILE A 43 -19.11 -1.11 4.63
C ILE A 43 -18.94 -2.59 4.31
N GLU A 44 -18.08 -2.91 3.37
CA GLU A 44 -17.76 -4.30 3.02
C GLU A 44 -17.13 -5.03 4.23
N PRO A 45 -17.47 -6.33 4.45
CA PRO A 45 -16.94 -7.08 5.58
C PRO A 45 -15.41 -7.08 5.69
N SER A 46 -14.70 -7.13 4.57
CA SER A 46 -13.23 -7.08 4.52
C SER A 46 -12.66 -5.77 5.05
N VAL A 47 -13.33 -4.65 4.76
CA VAL A 47 -12.95 -3.33 5.29
C VAL A 47 -13.24 -3.24 6.78
N MET A 48 -14.39 -3.74 7.21
CA MET A 48 -14.76 -3.78 8.63
C MET A 48 -13.76 -4.61 9.44
N GLU A 49 -13.34 -5.75 8.90
CA GLU A 49 -12.35 -6.62 9.55
C GLU A 49 -10.95 -5.99 9.58
N SER A 50 -10.56 -5.26 8.55
CA SER A 50 -9.23 -4.61 8.48
C SER A 50 -9.01 -3.51 9.53
N VAL A 51 -10.08 -2.91 10.04
CA VAL A 51 -10.02 -1.87 11.10
C VAL A 51 -10.29 -2.43 12.50
N ARG A 52 -10.55 -3.74 12.62
CA ARG A 52 -10.74 -4.40 13.90
C ARG A 52 -9.39 -4.69 14.56
N GLU A 53 -9.22 -4.24 15.78
CA GLU A 53 -8.04 -4.50 16.59
C GLU A 53 -8.11 -5.87 17.29
N GLU A 54 -7.00 -6.32 17.87
CA GLU A 54 -6.89 -7.62 18.55
C GLU A 54 -7.85 -7.78 19.72
N ASP A 55 -8.22 -6.68 20.39
CA ASP A 55 -9.24 -6.66 21.45
C ASP A 55 -10.68 -6.77 20.93
N GLY A 56 -10.84 -6.94 19.62
CA GLY A 56 -12.13 -7.04 18.93
C GLY A 56 -12.84 -5.70 18.70
N LYS A 57 -12.24 -4.58 19.09
CA LYS A 57 -12.82 -3.25 18.97
C LYS A 57 -12.40 -2.55 17.68
N ILE A 58 -13.12 -1.48 17.38
CA ILE A 58 -12.87 -0.59 16.23
C ILE A 58 -12.64 0.81 16.76
N TYR A 59 -11.44 1.33 16.57
CA TYR A 59 -11.06 2.68 16.97
C TYR A 59 -10.95 3.64 15.78
N LEU A 60 -10.86 3.09 14.56
CA LEU A 60 -10.89 3.84 13.31
C LEU A 60 -12.23 3.64 12.63
N GLY A 61 -13.06 4.68 12.60
CA GLY A 61 -14.33 4.65 11.86
C GLY A 61 -14.03 4.57 10.36
N PRO A 62 -14.45 3.48 9.68
CA PRO A 62 -14.20 3.35 8.26
C PRO A 62 -14.90 4.47 7.50
N VAL A 63 -14.16 5.22 6.71
CA VAL A 63 -14.70 6.20 5.76
C VAL A 63 -14.72 5.64 4.34
N SER A 64 -13.94 4.61 4.06
CA SER A 64 -14.02 3.82 2.83
C SER A 64 -14.99 2.65 2.99
N THR A 65 -15.77 2.36 1.97
CA THR A 65 -16.73 1.26 1.97
C THR A 65 -16.17 -0.02 1.37
N ALA A 66 -15.06 0.09 0.65
CA ALA A 66 -14.36 -1.02 -0.01
C ALA A 66 -12.89 -0.65 -0.19
N ALA A 67 -12.05 -1.64 -0.42
CA ALA A 67 -10.66 -1.44 -0.81
C ALA A 67 -10.56 -0.94 -2.26
N PHE A 68 -11.13 0.23 -2.56
CA PHE A 68 -11.19 0.78 -3.91
C PHE A 68 -9.88 1.44 -4.34
N ALA A 69 -9.24 2.22 -3.48
CA ALA A 69 -7.96 2.87 -3.78
C ALA A 69 -6.80 1.86 -3.64
N CYS A 70 -6.67 0.98 -4.61
CA CYS A 70 -5.64 -0.05 -4.63
C CYS A 70 -4.39 0.38 -5.40
N SER A 71 -3.29 -0.32 -5.13
CA SER A 71 -2.04 -0.23 -5.88
C SER A 71 -1.91 -1.37 -6.89
N GLY A 72 -1.24 -1.05 -7.99
CA GLY A 72 -0.81 -1.94 -9.06
C GLY A 72 0.44 -1.36 -9.71
N VAL A 73 0.61 -1.49 -11.00
CA VAL A 73 1.77 -1.00 -11.73
C VAL A 73 1.35 -0.05 -12.84
N PHE A 74 1.88 1.17 -12.82
CA PHE A 74 1.86 2.06 -13.96
C PHE A 74 3.05 1.77 -14.86
N TRP A 75 2.83 1.70 -16.17
CA TRP A 75 3.87 1.36 -17.12
C TRP A 75 3.75 2.15 -18.43
N ASN A 76 4.89 2.49 -19.00
CA ASN A 76 5.00 3.29 -20.22
C ASN A 76 4.96 2.38 -21.45
N ARG A 77 3.86 2.42 -22.19
CA ARG A 77 3.62 1.59 -23.38
C ARG A 77 4.68 1.80 -24.46
N GLU A 78 5.10 3.05 -24.70
CA GLU A 78 6.10 3.34 -25.73
C GLU A 78 7.47 2.71 -25.41
N LEU A 79 7.87 2.71 -24.14
CA LEU A 79 9.11 2.06 -23.70
C LEU A 79 9.03 0.54 -23.80
N PHE A 80 7.87 -0.03 -23.51
CA PHE A 80 7.62 -1.46 -23.68
C PHE A 80 7.70 -1.85 -25.16
N GLU A 81 7.06 -1.10 -26.06
CA GLU A 81 7.10 -1.32 -27.51
C GLU A 81 8.54 -1.21 -28.05
N GLN A 82 9.36 -0.25 -27.59
CA GLN A 82 10.77 -0.14 -27.94
C GLN A 82 11.58 -1.37 -27.54
N ALA A 83 11.22 -2.02 -26.43
CA ALA A 83 11.84 -3.28 -25.99
C ALA A 83 11.22 -4.53 -26.64
N GLY A 84 10.26 -4.37 -27.58
CA GLY A 84 9.56 -5.48 -28.23
C GLY A 84 8.55 -6.17 -27.33
N ILE A 85 8.03 -5.50 -26.30
CA ILE A 85 7.06 -6.03 -25.34
C ILE A 85 5.68 -5.45 -25.68
N SER A 86 4.70 -6.28 -25.96
CA SER A 86 3.38 -5.87 -26.44
C SER A 86 2.31 -5.77 -25.36
N ARG A 87 2.54 -6.32 -24.17
CA ARG A 87 1.58 -6.34 -23.05
C ARG A 87 2.32 -6.33 -21.71
N PHE A 88 1.60 -5.99 -20.65
CA PHE A 88 2.10 -6.13 -19.29
C PHE A 88 2.17 -7.64 -18.92
N PRO A 89 3.18 -8.06 -18.13
CA PRO A 89 3.36 -9.43 -17.66
C PRO A 89 2.20 -9.94 -16.83
N GLU A 90 1.77 -11.18 -17.04
CA GLU A 90 0.69 -11.84 -16.29
C GLU A 90 1.22 -12.73 -15.15
N THR A 91 2.47 -13.18 -15.22
CA THR A 91 3.13 -14.00 -14.19
C THR A 91 4.41 -13.32 -13.72
N TRP A 92 4.92 -13.74 -12.54
CA TRP A 92 6.21 -13.22 -12.03
C TRP A 92 7.38 -13.65 -12.93
N GLU A 93 7.35 -14.82 -13.53
CA GLU A 93 8.36 -15.22 -14.51
C GLU A 93 8.39 -14.24 -15.70
N GLU A 94 7.25 -13.95 -16.30
CA GLU A 94 7.13 -12.96 -17.38
C GLU A 94 7.55 -11.57 -16.94
N PHE A 95 7.29 -11.17 -15.66
CA PHE A 95 7.67 -9.89 -15.11
C PHE A 95 9.21 -9.74 -15.06
N TRP A 96 9.90 -10.76 -14.57
CA TRP A 96 11.35 -10.75 -14.54
C TRP A 96 11.96 -10.80 -15.94
N GLU A 97 11.40 -11.59 -16.85
CA GLU A 97 11.81 -11.57 -18.28
C GLU A 97 11.57 -10.19 -18.92
N CYS A 98 10.47 -9.52 -18.58
CA CYS A 98 10.18 -8.16 -19.04
C CYS A 98 11.25 -7.18 -18.57
N CYS A 99 11.66 -7.24 -17.31
CA CYS A 99 12.75 -6.43 -16.76
C CYS A 99 14.06 -6.67 -17.50
N GLU A 100 14.40 -7.93 -17.82
CA GLU A 100 15.60 -8.26 -18.62
C GLU A 100 15.53 -7.71 -20.06
N LYS A 101 14.38 -7.81 -20.72
CA LYS A 101 14.17 -7.27 -22.07
C LYS A 101 14.31 -5.75 -22.12
N LEU A 102 13.70 -5.05 -21.14
CA LEU A 102 13.84 -3.59 -21.02
C LEU A 102 15.30 -3.21 -20.82
N LYS A 103 15.99 -3.86 -19.89
CA LYS A 103 17.41 -3.63 -19.61
C LYS A 103 18.31 -3.90 -20.82
N ALA A 104 18.05 -4.97 -21.58
CA ALA A 104 18.77 -5.28 -22.81
C ALA A 104 18.54 -4.23 -23.91
N ALA A 105 17.37 -3.58 -23.93
CA ALA A 105 17.07 -2.45 -24.80
C ALA A 105 17.67 -1.10 -24.32
N GLY A 106 18.39 -1.09 -23.20
CA GLY A 106 18.94 0.14 -22.59
C GLY A 106 17.91 0.99 -21.86
N ILE A 107 16.76 0.40 -21.49
CA ILE A 107 15.67 1.05 -20.79
C ILE A 107 15.70 0.59 -19.34
N THR A 108 15.69 1.52 -18.37
CA THR A 108 15.57 1.18 -16.96
C THR A 108 14.17 0.62 -16.67
N PRO A 109 14.04 -0.59 -16.11
CA PRO A 109 12.73 -1.19 -15.89
C PRO A 109 11.86 -0.47 -14.84
N LEU A 110 12.43 -0.13 -13.68
CA LEU A 110 11.67 0.28 -12.50
C LEU A 110 12.12 1.66 -11.97
N ALA A 111 11.16 2.49 -11.61
CA ALA A 111 11.37 3.67 -10.77
C ALA A 111 11.05 3.28 -9.31
N LEU A 112 12.08 3.20 -8.48
CA LEU A 112 11.99 2.87 -7.06
C LEU A 112 12.81 3.86 -6.23
N HIS A 113 12.65 3.78 -4.90
CA HIS A 113 13.35 4.60 -3.92
C HIS A 113 13.66 3.78 -2.67
N THR A 114 14.66 4.21 -1.91
CA THR A 114 15.00 3.64 -0.60
C THR A 114 14.76 4.63 0.54
N GLU A 115 14.87 5.93 0.30
CA GLU A 115 14.63 6.92 1.36
C GLU A 115 13.16 6.96 1.77
N GLY A 116 12.92 7.32 3.01
CA GLY A 116 11.62 7.20 3.64
C GLY A 116 11.30 5.74 3.97
N THR A 117 10.14 5.27 3.59
CA THR A 117 9.66 3.92 3.92
C THR A 117 9.81 2.90 2.78
N ALA A 118 10.47 3.24 1.67
CA ALA A 118 10.67 2.39 0.48
C ALA A 118 9.39 1.66 0.00
N TRP A 119 8.23 2.26 0.20
CA TRP A 119 6.93 1.61 0.06
C TRP A 119 6.64 1.10 -1.35
N ALA A 120 7.20 1.75 -2.39
CA ALA A 120 6.99 1.31 -3.77
C ALA A 120 7.63 -0.07 -4.04
N ALA A 121 8.83 -0.32 -3.54
CA ALA A 121 9.47 -1.64 -3.61
C ALA A 121 8.71 -2.68 -2.80
N MET A 122 8.22 -2.30 -1.62
CA MET A 122 7.43 -3.18 -0.76
C MET A 122 6.10 -3.62 -1.39
N LEU A 123 5.47 -2.80 -2.24
CA LEU A 123 4.28 -3.22 -2.98
C LEU A 123 4.57 -4.42 -3.89
N LEU A 124 5.68 -4.39 -4.64
CA LEU A 124 6.09 -5.50 -5.50
C LEU A 124 6.43 -6.75 -4.69
N ALA A 125 7.24 -6.61 -3.63
CA ALA A 125 7.60 -7.73 -2.77
C ALA A 125 6.35 -8.36 -2.09
N THR A 126 5.43 -7.53 -1.58
CA THR A 126 4.17 -8.01 -1.01
C THR A 126 3.34 -8.79 -2.03
N ALA A 127 3.22 -8.28 -3.27
CA ALA A 127 2.42 -8.94 -4.31
C ALA A 127 3.04 -10.27 -4.74
N GLU A 128 4.37 -10.37 -4.83
CA GLU A 128 5.08 -11.59 -5.20
C GLU A 128 4.94 -12.67 -4.11
N VAL A 129 5.32 -12.34 -2.89
CA VAL A 129 5.31 -13.30 -1.76
C VAL A 129 3.90 -13.76 -1.39
N ALA A 130 2.89 -12.90 -1.49
CA ALA A 130 1.47 -13.29 -1.32
C ALA A 130 0.94 -14.23 -2.42
N GLY A 131 1.75 -14.63 -3.40
CA GLY A 131 1.42 -15.65 -4.40
C GLY A 131 1.34 -17.06 -3.83
N SER A 132 2.09 -17.37 -2.78
CA SER A 132 2.04 -18.65 -2.07
C SER A 132 1.01 -18.62 -0.92
N GLU A 133 0.51 -19.78 -0.51
CA GLU A 133 -0.38 -19.91 0.65
C GLU A 133 0.35 -19.52 1.95
N GLU A 134 1.60 -19.92 2.09
CA GLU A 134 2.44 -19.60 3.25
C GLU A 134 2.76 -18.11 3.31
N GLY A 135 3.17 -17.50 2.20
CA GLY A 135 3.40 -16.05 2.11
C GLY A 135 2.14 -15.24 2.39
N ALA A 136 0.99 -15.64 1.85
CA ALA A 136 -0.28 -14.99 2.13
C ALA A 136 -0.69 -15.10 3.61
N ALA A 137 -0.40 -16.23 4.28
CA ALA A 137 -0.64 -16.41 5.71
C ALA A 137 0.31 -15.54 6.55
N PHE A 138 1.60 -15.49 6.17
CA PHE A 138 2.60 -14.62 6.80
C PHE A 138 2.21 -13.13 6.71
N MET A 139 1.78 -12.67 5.54
CA MET A 139 1.36 -11.28 5.29
C MET A 139 0.13 -10.85 6.11
N LYS A 140 -0.63 -11.76 6.70
CA LYS A 140 -1.76 -11.44 7.58
C LYS A 140 -1.35 -11.14 9.01
N GLN A 141 -0.16 -11.56 9.43
CA GLN A 141 0.34 -11.34 10.80
C GLN A 141 0.76 -9.88 10.98
N LEU A 142 0.41 -9.27 12.11
CA LEU A 142 0.86 -7.92 12.43
C LEU A 142 2.35 -7.93 12.79
N TYR A 143 2.73 -8.82 13.69
CA TYR A 143 4.12 -9.10 14.06
C TYR A 143 4.32 -10.60 14.05
N PRO A 144 5.04 -11.17 13.08
CA PRO A 144 5.41 -12.58 13.11
C PRO A 144 6.44 -12.83 14.22
N ASP A 145 6.51 -14.06 14.72
CA ASP A 145 7.51 -14.45 15.73
C ASP A 145 8.95 -14.23 15.23
N THR A 146 9.16 -14.34 13.95
CA THR A 146 10.44 -14.07 13.29
C THR A 146 10.25 -13.82 11.80
N TYR A 147 11.10 -12.97 11.22
CA TYR A 147 11.27 -12.80 9.77
C TYR A 147 12.30 -13.77 9.19
N GLN A 148 13.09 -14.48 10.04
CA GLN A 148 14.08 -15.47 9.61
C GLN A 148 13.39 -16.81 9.23
N ASN A 149 12.38 -16.72 8.38
CA ASN A 149 11.62 -17.83 7.80
C ASN A 149 11.58 -17.71 6.27
N GLU A 150 10.98 -18.70 5.60
CA GLU A 150 10.93 -18.70 4.12
C GLU A 150 10.26 -17.46 3.55
N PRO A 151 9.06 -17.01 3.96
CA PRO A 151 8.45 -15.78 3.45
C PRO A 151 9.27 -14.51 3.73
N GLY A 152 9.86 -14.35 4.90
CA GLY A 152 10.69 -13.19 5.23
C GLY A 152 11.95 -13.13 4.36
N LEU A 153 12.63 -14.26 4.16
CA LEU A 153 13.77 -14.37 3.26
C LEU A 153 13.38 -14.11 1.79
N GLU A 154 12.19 -14.55 1.37
CA GLU A 154 11.66 -14.28 0.03
C GLU A 154 11.40 -12.78 -0.17
N ILE A 155 10.83 -12.08 0.82
CA ILE A 155 10.67 -10.61 0.79
C ILE A 155 12.04 -9.94 0.60
N ALA A 156 13.02 -10.28 1.43
CA ALA A 156 14.36 -9.72 1.35
C ALA A 156 15.04 -10.01 0.00
N GLY A 157 14.92 -11.24 -0.51
CA GLY A 157 15.43 -11.63 -1.82
C GLY A 157 14.79 -10.87 -2.98
N THR A 158 13.47 -10.72 -2.94
CA THR A 158 12.71 -9.93 -3.93
C THR A 158 13.14 -8.46 -3.90
N LEU A 159 13.21 -7.85 -2.71
CA LEU A 159 13.68 -6.47 -2.57
C LEU A 159 15.08 -6.29 -3.17
N LYS A 160 16.03 -7.13 -2.82
CA LYS A 160 17.39 -7.11 -3.38
C LYS A 160 17.41 -7.24 -4.90
N LYS A 161 16.58 -8.11 -5.45
CA LYS A 161 16.46 -8.34 -6.89
C LYS A 161 15.88 -7.12 -7.61
N LEU A 162 14.84 -6.49 -7.06
CA LEU A 162 14.18 -5.31 -7.64
C LEU A 162 15.17 -4.18 -7.90
N PHE A 163 16.07 -3.90 -6.95
CA PHE A 163 17.06 -2.82 -7.09
C PHE A 163 18.17 -3.07 -8.15
N GLN A 164 18.22 -4.25 -8.75
CA GLN A 164 19.07 -4.51 -9.92
C GLN A 164 18.48 -3.95 -11.24
N TYR A 165 17.21 -3.51 -11.20
CA TYR A 165 16.43 -3.03 -12.34
C TYR A 165 15.96 -1.58 -12.21
N THR A 166 16.55 -0.81 -11.28
CA THR A 166 16.17 0.58 -11.00
C THR A 166 17.14 1.60 -11.60
N THR A 167 16.79 2.87 -11.50
CA THR A 167 17.69 3.99 -11.74
C THR A 167 18.85 3.98 -10.73
N GLN A 168 20.00 4.54 -11.11
CA GLN A 168 21.20 4.53 -10.26
C GLN A 168 21.03 5.33 -8.96
N ASP A 169 20.16 6.33 -8.97
CA ASP A 169 19.84 7.18 -7.83
C ASP A 169 18.84 6.55 -6.85
N ALA A 170 18.20 5.43 -7.21
CA ALA A 170 17.18 4.77 -6.40
C ALA A 170 17.62 4.41 -4.97
N LEU A 171 18.93 4.21 -4.75
CA LEU A 171 19.51 3.89 -3.44
C LEU A 171 19.68 5.10 -2.51
N HIS A 172 19.43 6.30 -3.01
CA HIS A 172 19.65 7.56 -2.29
C HIS A 172 18.60 8.62 -2.66
N ASN A 173 17.42 8.19 -3.08
CA ASN A 173 16.34 9.08 -3.44
C ASN A 173 15.05 8.73 -2.68
N ASP A 174 14.15 9.68 -2.65
CA ASP A 174 12.79 9.56 -2.15
C ASP A 174 11.79 9.24 -3.28
N PHE A 175 10.53 9.15 -2.91
CA PHE A 175 9.44 8.88 -3.84
C PHE A 175 9.30 9.97 -4.92
N ASP A 176 9.52 11.24 -4.60
CA ASP A 176 9.31 12.33 -5.55
C ASP A 176 10.29 12.23 -6.71
N VAL A 177 11.55 11.87 -6.42
CA VAL A 177 12.56 11.59 -7.46
C VAL A 177 12.22 10.35 -8.28
N ALA A 178 11.74 9.28 -7.66
CA ALA A 178 11.29 8.08 -8.37
C ALA A 178 10.10 8.38 -9.30
N HIS A 179 9.13 9.18 -8.83
CA HIS A 179 8.00 9.66 -9.62
C HIS A 179 8.48 10.48 -10.82
N ASP A 180 9.38 11.43 -10.62
CA ASP A 180 9.92 12.28 -11.67
C ASP A 180 10.69 11.46 -12.71
N ASN A 181 11.46 10.45 -12.30
CA ASN A 181 12.13 9.52 -13.21
C ASN A 181 11.13 8.77 -14.09
N PHE A 182 10.00 8.31 -13.53
CA PHE A 182 8.96 7.65 -14.32
C PHE A 182 8.28 8.62 -15.30
N VAL A 183 7.87 9.80 -14.83
CA VAL A 183 7.19 10.81 -15.64
C VAL A 183 8.10 11.34 -16.77
N ALA A 184 9.41 11.47 -16.52
CA ALA A 184 10.40 11.85 -17.53
C ALA A 184 10.69 10.73 -18.55
N GLY A 185 10.20 9.50 -18.32
CA GLY A 185 10.49 8.35 -19.18
C GLY A 185 11.89 7.74 -18.96
N ASN A 186 12.52 8.04 -17.83
CA ASN A 186 13.81 7.46 -17.43
C ASN A 186 13.66 6.02 -16.93
N ALA A 187 12.44 5.62 -16.54
CA ALA A 187 12.09 4.26 -16.16
C ALA A 187 10.75 3.85 -16.78
N ALA A 188 10.60 2.56 -17.06
CA ALA A 188 9.45 2.03 -17.79
C ALA A 188 8.23 1.74 -16.90
N MET A 189 8.43 1.47 -15.62
CA MET A 189 7.38 1.08 -14.68
C MET A 189 7.55 1.78 -13.33
N ILE A 190 6.43 2.02 -12.64
CA ILE A 190 6.40 2.44 -11.23
C ILE A 190 5.23 1.75 -10.52
N PRO A 191 5.47 0.97 -9.45
CA PRO A 191 4.41 0.46 -8.59
C PRO A 191 3.81 1.62 -7.79
N ASN A 192 2.49 1.80 -7.90
CA ASN A 192 1.80 2.89 -7.21
C ASN A 192 0.28 2.63 -7.17
N GLY A 193 -0.45 3.48 -6.47
CA GLY A 193 -1.88 3.36 -6.28
C GLY A 193 -2.72 4.35 -7.10
N TYR A 194 -4.04 4.17 -6.99
CA TYR A 194 -5.07 4.98 -7.64
C TYR A 194 -4.79 6.51 -7.56
N TRP A 195 -4.28 6.98 -6.43
CA TRP A 195 -3.96 8.40 -6.17
C TRP A 195 -2.88 8.99 -7.09
N MET A 196 -2.15 8.15 -7.81
CA MET A 196 -1.14 8.60 -8.76
C MET A 196 -1.75 9.08 -10.09
N ILE A 197 -2.95 8.64 -10.45
CA ILE A 197 -3.58 8.95 -11.74
C ILE A 197 -3.62 10.47 -11.98
N ASP A 198 -4.06 11.23 -10.98
CA ASP A 198 -4.16 12.69 -11.07
C ASP A 198 -2.80 13.41 -10.99
N LYS A 199 -1.74 12.70 -10.58
CA LYS A 199 -0.37 13.25 -10.50
C LYS A 199 0.42 13.08 -11.81
N ILE A 200 -0.03 12.19 -12.68
CA ILE A 200 0.61 11.98 -13.99
C ILE A 200 0.16 13.09 -14.95
N PRO A 201 1.08 13.87 -15.55
CA PRO A 201 0.73 14.92 -16.50
C PRO A 201 -0.13 14.38 -17.67
N GLU A 202 -1.11 15.17 -18.14
CA GLU A 202 -2.07 14.74 -19.15
C GLU A 202 -1.42 14.21 -20.44
N GLU A 203 -0.31 14.82 -20.85
CA GLU A 203 0.45 14.37 -22.02
C GLU A 203 1.06 12.97 -21.81
N MET A 204 1.49 12.68 -20.58
CA MET A 204 2.08 11.39 -20.23
C MET A 204 1.00 10.32 -20.03
N GLN A 205 -0.20 10.68 -19.56
CA GLN A 205 -1.31 9.73 -19.38
C GLN A 205 -1.66 8.97 -20.68
N LYS A 206 -1.42 9.58 -21.85
CA LYS A 206 -1.66 8.94 -23.17
C LYS A 206 -0.68 7.80 -23.46
N LYS A 207 0.47 7.77 -22.79
CA LYS A 207 1.54 6.79 -22.95
C LYS A 207 1.60 5.77 -21.83
N VAL A 208 0.95 6.08 -20.70
CA VAL A 208 0.92 5.26 -19.50
C VAL A 208 -0.32 4.40 -19.50
N CYS A 209 -0.15 3.14 -19.12
CA CYS A 209 -1.21 2.20 -18.81
C CYS A 209 -1.14 1.80 -17.34
N PHE A 210 -2.24 1.29 -16.80
CA PHE A 210 -2.29 0.68 -15.48
C PHE A 210 -2.60 -0.82 -15.60
N SER A 211 -1.92 -1.64 -14.81
CA SER A 211 -2.16 -3.08 -14.72
C SER A 211 -2.15 -3.54 -13.27
N THR A 212 -2.80 -4.66 -13.01
CA THR A 212 -2.61 -5.42 -11.77
C THR A 212 -1.15 -5.84 -11.65
N PHE A 213 -0.68 -6.15 -10.44
CA PHE A 213 0.52 -6.96 -10.28
C PHE A 213 0.31 -8.32 -10.98
N PRO A 214 1.40 -9.03 -11.34
CA PRO A 214 1.30 -10.38 -11.86
C PRO A 214 0.35 -11.28 -11.05
N GLU A 215 -0.23 -12.28 -11.69
CA GLU A 215 -1.23 -13.20 -11.12
C GLU A 215 -2.53 -12.49 -10.69
N ASN A 216 -2.84 -11.38 -11.38
CA ASN A 216 -4.06 -10.60 -11.18
C ASN A 216 -4.27 -10.13 -9.74
N LYS A 217 -3.24 -9.53 -9.14
CA LYS A 217 -3.30 -9.00 -7.78
C LYS A 217 -3.33 -7.47 -7.75
N LEU A 218 -4.08 -6.91 -6.80
CA LEU A 218 -3.99 -5.51 -6.40
C LEU A 218 -3.69 -5.45 -4.90
N ILE A 219 -2.99 -4.41 -4.45
CA ILE A 219 -2.75 -4.20 -3.03
C ILE A 219 -3.67 -3.11 -2.53
N GLY A 220 -4.46 -3.42 -1.51
CA GLY A 220 -5.37 -2.51 -0.83
C GLY A 220 -4.93 -2.24 0.60
N SER A 221 -5.15 -1.02 1.06
CA SER A 221 -4.88 -0.59 2.44
C SER A 221 -6.13 0.03 3.07
N PRO A 222 -7.25 -0.72 3.15
CA PRO A 222 -8.50 -0.17 3.68
C PRO A 222 -8.38 0.31 5.12
N GLU A 223 -7.49 -0.29 5.90
CA GLU A 223 -7.19 0.09 7.28
C GLU A 223 -6.60 1.49 7.42
N THR A 224 -5.98 2.04 6.39
CA THR A 224 -5.42 3.40 6.44
C THR A 224 -6.48 4.49 6.24
N PHE A 225 -7.67 4.13 5.78
CA PHE A 225 -8.76 5.06 5.48
C PHE A 225 -9.74 5.24 6.65
N GLY A 226 -9.44 4.70 7.81
CA GLY A 226 -10.22 4.91 9.03
C GLY A 226 -9.79 6.18 9.77
N TRP A 227 -10.78 6.87 10.38
CA TRP A 227 -10.54 8.09 11.16
C TRP A 227 -10.97 7.88 12.61
N ALA A 228 -10.16 8.37 13.55
CA ALA A 228 -10.42 8.24 14.98
C ALA A 228 -11.19 9.44 15.52
N VAL A 229 -12.06 9.18 16.48
CA VAL A 229 -12.70 10.21 17.31
C VAL A 229 -11.95 10.33 18.63
N VAL A 230 -11.57 11.55 19.03
CA VAL A 230 -10.84 11.80 20.28
C VAL A 230 -11.81 11.68 21.47
N SER A 231 -11.47 10.80 22.42
CA SER A 231 -12.33 10.41 23.56
C SER A 231 -12.49 11.49 24.63
N THR A 232 -11.57 12.46 24.69
CA THR A 232 -11.56 13.50 25.75
C THR A 232 -12.60 14.60 25.57
N TYR A 233 -13.31 14.61 24.45
CA TYR A 233 -14.37 15.56 24.18
C TYR A 233 -15.68 15.20 24.84
N SER A 234 -16.58 16.16 24.96
CA SER A 234 -17.95 15.92 25.47
C SER A 234 -18.73 14.96 24.57
N GLU A 235 -19.70 14.26 25.15
CA GLU A 235 -20.58 13.33 24.40
C GLU A 235 -21.23 14.00 23.18
N LYS A 236 -21.58 15.28 23.28
CA LYS A 236 -22.15 16.04 22.16
C LYS A 236 -21.18 16.15 21.00
N VAL A 237 -19.89 16.42 21.30
CA VAL A 237 -18.85 16.55 20.25
C VAL A 237 -18.54 15.18 19.65
N LYS A 238 -18.39 14.15 20.49
CA LYS A 238 -18.15 12.78 20.01
C LYS A 238 -19.26 12.29 19.08
N LYS A 239 -20.53 12.48 19.47
CA LYS A 239 -21.66 12.14 18.59
C LYS A 239 -21.64 12.90 17.27
N GLY A 240 -21.31 14.20 17.30
CA GLY A 240 -21.15 14.99 16.08
C GLY A 240 -20.01 14.48 15.18
N ALA A 241 -18.91 14.05 15.79
CA ALA A 241 -17.78 13.43 15.06
C ALA A 241 -18.19 12.10 14.42
N VAL A 242 -18.92 11.24 15.14
CA VAL A 242 -19.43 9.97 14.58
C VAL A 242 -20.40 10.21 13.41
N GLU A 243 -21.33 11.17 13.53
CA GLU A 243 -22.23 11.53 12.42
C GLU A 243 -21.43 12.04 11.19
N PHE A 244 -20.35 12.76 11.42
CA PHE A 244 -19.46 13.18 10.32
C PHE A 244 -18.76 11.98 9.66
N LEU A 245 -18.30 10.99 10.42
CA LEU A 245 -17.74 9.75 9.86
C LEU A 245 -18.74 9.02 8.98
N LYS A 246 -19.98 8.86 9.44
CA LYS A 246 -21.08 8.26 8.66
C LYS A 246 -21.33 9.02 7.35
N PHE A 247 -21.40 10.34 7.44
CA PHE A 247 -21.53 11.19 6.25
C PHE A 247 -20.39 10.95 5.26
N ARG A 248 -19.15 10.88 5.75
CA ARG A 248 -17.97 10.61 4.90
C ARG A 248 -18.04 9.22 4.28
N THR A 249 -18.48 8.21 5.02
CA THR A 249 -18.68 6.84 4.50
C THR A 249 -19.70 6.84 3.36
N LYS A 250 -20.84 7.51 3.56
CA LYS A 250 -21.88 7.62 2.53
C LYS A 250 -21.38 8.32 1.27
N LEU A 251 -20.71 9.46 1.43
CA LEU A 251 -20.13 10.21 0.32
C LEU A 251 -19.11 9.37 -0.47
N ASN A 252 -18.26 8.63 0.23
CA ASN A 252 -17.28 7.74 -0.40
C ASN A 252 -17.96 6.62 -1.21
N LYS A 253 -19.04 6.05 -0.68
CA LYS A 253 -19.84 5.05 -1.40
C LYS A 253 -20.43 5.62 -2.70
N GLU A 254 -21.07 6.79 -2.61
CA GLU A 254 -21.68 7.46 -3.76
C GLU A 254 -20.64 7.79 -4.85
N GLN A 255 -19.49 8.32 -4.47
CA GLN A 255 -18.38 8.61 -5.38
C GLN A 255 -17.83 7.34 -6.06
N LYS A 256 -17.64 6.26 -5.29
CA LYS A 256 -17.21 4.96 -5.86
C LYS A 256 -18.22 4.42 -6.86
N GLU A 257 -19.51 4.45 -6.51
CA GLU A 257 -20.58 3.99 -7.39
C GLU A 257 -20.66 4.81 -8.69
N GLU A 258 -20.43 6.12 -8.61
CA GLU A 258 -20.37 6.99 -9.78
C GLU A 258 -19.18 6.64 -10.68
N LEU A 259 -17.98 6.46 -10.11
CA LEU A 259 -16.78 6.06 -10.86
C LEU A 259 -16.94 4.69 -11.54
N LEU A 260 -17.60 3.74 -10.87
CA LEU A 260 -17.85 2.42 -11.42
C LEU A 260 -18.99 2.39 -12.45
N ASN A 261 -19.75 3.48 -12.58
CA ASN A 261 -20.86 3.55 -13.52
C ASN A 261 -20.35 3.64 -14.97
N SER A 262 -20.57 2.58 -15.74
CA SER A 262 -20.13 2.46 -17.13
C SER A 262 -20.63 3.56 -18.06
N ARG A 263 -21.70 4.29 -17.70
CA ARG A 263 -22.26 5.38 -18.53
C ARG A 263 -21.41 6.65 -18.49
N THR A 264 -20.63 6.85 -17.45
CA THR A 264 -19.75 8.02 -17.27
C THR A 264 -18.31 7.71 -17.60
N ARG A 265 -17.99 6.45 -17.84
CA ARG A 265 -16.65 5.94 -18.09
C ARG A 265 -16.14 6.36 -19.47
N GLN A 266 -14.98 7.00 -19.50
CA GLN A 266 -14.31 7.38 -20.74
C GLN A 266 -13.29 6.31 -21.12
N GLU A 267 -13.61 5.52 -22.13
CA GLU A 267 -12.73 4.44 -22.61
C GLU A 267 -11.37 4.93 -23.07
N GLY A 268 -10.34 4.14 -22.81
CA GLY A 268 -8.96 4.41 -23.23
C GLY A 268 -8.23 5.49 -22.42
N THR A 269 -8.78 5.88 -21.27
CA THR A 269 -8.08 6.72 -20.30
C THR A 269 -7.34 5.87 -19.27
N LEU A 270 -6.36 6.45 -18.59
CA LEU A 270 -5.64 5.79 -17.50
C LEU A 270 -6.58 5.38 -16.34
N LEU A 271 -7.60 6.20 -16.05
CA LEU A 271 -8.65 5.84 -15.11
C LEU A 271 -9.46 4.63 -15.59
N ASP A 272 -9.72 4.53 -16.89
CA ASP A 272 -10.41 3.37 -17.47
C ASP A 272 -9.59 2.08 -17.32
N ASP A 273 -8.27 2.15 -17.51
CA ASP A 273 -7.39 1.01 -17.27
C ASP A 273 -7.43 0.56 -15.80
N TYR A 274 -7.39 1.52 -14.86
CA TYR A 274 -7.54 1.24 -13.43
C TYR A 274 -8.88 0.56 -13.12
N LEU A 275 -9.98 1.11 -13.65
CA LEU A 275 -11.32 0.56 -13.41
C LEU A 275 -11.48 -0.86 -14.02
N LYS A 276 -10.85 -1.13 -15.17
CA LYS A 276 -10.80 -2.48 -15.75
C LYS A 276 -10.06 -3.45 -14.86
N ALA A 277 -8.88 -3.04 -14.36
CA ALA A 277 -8.09 -3.86 -13.44
C ALA A 277 -8.87 -4.15 -12.15
N TYR A 278 -9.48 -3.12 -11.54
CA TYR A 278 -10.26 -3.27 -10.31
C TYR A 278 -11.51 -4.15 -10.49
N THR A 279 -12.24 -4.00 -11.59
CA THR A 279 -13.47 -4.78 -11.88
C THR A 279 -13.18 -6.14 -12.50
N GLY A 280 -11.94 -6.42 -12.88
CA GLY A 280 -11.48 -7.69 -13.46
C GLY A 280 -11.34 -8.86 -12.48
N ASN A 281 -11.99 -8.76 -11.32
CA ASN A 281 -11.95 -9.75 -10.24
C ASN A 281 -10.51 -10.05 -9.73
N PRO A 282 -9.72 -9.02 -9.41
CA PRO A 282 -8.39 -9.25 -8.87
C PRO A 282 -8.45 -9.80 -7.44
N GLN A 283 -7.41 -10.53 -7.05
CA GLN A 283 -7.18 -10.80 -5.65
C GLN A 283 -6.69 -9.50 -4.96
N ILE A 284 -7.45 -8.99 -3.99
CA ILE A 284 -7.01 -7.86 -3.18
C ILE A 284 -6.13 -8.39 -2.03
N VAL A 285 -4.86 -8.04 -2.07
CA VAL A 285 -3.87 -8.39 -1.04
C VAL A 285 -3.77 -7.21 -0.05
N PRO A 286 -3.77 -7.45 1.27
CA PRO A 286 -3.51 -6.40 2.25
C PRO A 286 -2.10 -5.81 2.07
N ASN A 287 -1.98 -4.49 2.23
CA ASN A 287 -0.66 -3.85 2.22
C ASN A 287 0.09 -4.21 3.51
N TYR A 288 1.11 -5.03 3.37
CA TYR A 288 1.84 -5.57 4.50
C TYR A 288 2.62 -4.48 5.27
N GLN A 289 3.27 -3.58 4.56
CA GLN A 289 4.11 -2.54 5.16
C GLN A 289 3.37 -1.57 6.07
N VAL A 290 2.11 -1.26 5.80
CA VAL A 290 1.34 -0.31 6.64
C VAL A 290 1.11 -0.81 8.06
N LYS A 291 1.37 -2.10 8.33
CA LYS A 291 1.33 -2.69 9.66
C LYS A 291 2.65 -2.56 10.42
N TRP A 292 3.73 -2.25 9.74
CA TRP A 292 5.06 -2.12 10.34
C TRP A 292 5.12 -0.92 11.28
N ASN A 293 5.76 -1.10 12.43
CA ASN A 293 6.06 0.00 13.34
C ASN A 293 7.12 0.95 12.77
N SER A 294 7.33 2.10 13.43
CA SER A 294 8.27 3.10 12.97
C SER A 294 9.71 2.59 12.92
N LEU A 295 10.12 1.72 13.85
CA LEU A 295 11.49 1.18 13.86
C LEU A 295 11.76 0.27 12.67
N LEU A 296 10.79 -0.60 12.30
CA LEU A 296 10.91 -1.41 11.08
C LEU A 296 10.99 -0.54 9.82
N GLN A 297 10.19 0.52 9.75
CA GLN A 297 10.19 1.40 8.59
C GLN A 297 11.43 2.28 8.51
N GLU A 298 11.91 2.82 9.63
CA GLU A 298 13.06 3.71 9.68
C GLU A 298 14.38 2.94 9.64
N ASN A 299 14.57 1.95 10.52
CA ASN A 299 15.83 1.24 10.64
C ASN A 299 16.02 0.21 9.52
N VAL A 300 14.99 -0.57 9.19
CA VAL A 300 15.12 -1.66 8.21
C VAL A 300 14.94 -1.13 6.80
N LEU A 301 13.80 -0.53 6.48
CA LEU A 301 13.56 -0.02 5.11
C LEU A 301 14.33 1.28 4.83
N GLY A 302 14.51 2.15 5.82
CA GLY A 302 15.23 3.41 5.64
C GLY A 302 16.75 3.25 5.57
N GLU A 303 17.32 2.33 6.34
CA GLU A 303 18.78 2.19 6.47
C GLU A 303 19.31 0.89 5.82
N CYS A 304 18.75 -0.29 6.20
CA CYS A 304 19.31 -1.57 5.78
C CYS A 304 18.99 -1.93 4.32
N LEU A 305 17.90 -1.42 3.74
CA LEU A 305 17.50 -1.79 2.37
C LEU A 305 18.55 -1.39 1.33
N ALA A 306 19.15 -0.21 1.45
CA ALA A 306 20.20 0.22 0.53
C ALA A 306 21.45 -0.67 0.62
N GLU A 307 21.79 -1.17 1.81
CA GLU A 307 22.89 -2.10 2.01
C GLU A 307 22.58 -3.50 1.45
N LEU A 308 21.35 -3.99 1.64
CA LEU A 308 20.86 -5.24 1.04
C LEU A 308 20.92 -5.15 -0.51
N ALA A 309 20.40 -4.07 -1.08
CA ALA A 309 20.39 -3.85 -2.51
C ALA A 309 21.80 -3.82 -3.12
N GLN A 310 22.79 -3.31 -2.38
CA GLN A 310 24.20 -3.27 -2.77
C GLN A 310 24.94 -4.59 -2.48
N GLY A 311 24.28 -5.58 -1.84
CA GLY A 311 24.91 -6.84 -1.42
C GLY A 311 25.93 -6.68 -0.30
N LYS A 312 25.87 -5.60 0.47
CA LYS A 312 26.72 -5.38 1.65
C LYS A 312 26.26 -6.21 2.83
N ILE A 313 24.98 -6.50 2.91
CA ILE A 313 24.37 -7.44 3.85
C ILE A 313 23.62 -8.54 3.07
N THR A 314 23.45 -9.67 3.72
CA THR A 314 22.70 -10.82 3.22
C THR A 314 21.20 -10.69 3.54
N GLU A 315 20.37 -11.51 2.91
CA GLU A 315 18.94 -11.61 3.20
C GLU A 315 18.71 -12.06 4.67
N GLN A 316 19.59 -12.90 5.21
CA GLN A 316 19.55 -13.33 6.61
C GLN A 316 19.87 -12.19 7.58
N GLU A 317 20.87 -11.37 7.27
CA GLU A 317 21.21 -10.19 8.09
C GLU A 317 20.09 -9.14 8.03
N PHE A 318 19.43 -9.00 6.89
CA PHE A 318 18.28 -8.11 6.75
C PHE A 318 17.10 -8.58 7.61
N THR A 319 16.71 -9.86 7.51
CA THR A 319 15.63 -10.44 8.34
C THR A 319 15.98 -10.46 9.83
N GLN A 320 17.26 -10.58 10.19
CA GLN A 320 17.70 -10.41 11.56
C GLN A 320 17.52 -8.98 12.08
N ALA A 321 17.76 -7.97 11.23
CA ALA A 321 17.52 -6.58 11.59
C ALA A 321 16.01 -6.30 11.79
N GLU A 322 15.13 -6.96 11.01
CA GLU A 322 13.68 -6.91 11.23
C GLU A 322 13.30 -7.46 12.62
N ASP A 323 13.80 -8.64 12.97
CA ASP A 323 13.54 -9.26 14.28
C ASP A 323 14.08 -8.41 15.44
N GLU A 324 15.22 -7.78 15.25
CA GLU A 324 15.82 -6.89 16.25
C GLU A 324 15.00 -5.61 16.46
N SER A 325 14.51 -5.02 15.36
CA SER A 325 13.64 -3.85 15.41
C SER A 325 12.31 -4.12 16.09
N ILE A 326 11.72 -5.32 15.92
CA ILE A 326 10.50 -5.71 16.64
C ILE A 326 10.78 -5.83 18.15
N ARG A 327 11.85 -6.51 18.56
CA ARG A 327 12.22 -6.64 19.97
C ARG A 327 12.46 -5.29 20.64
N GLN A 328 13.18 -4.38 19.96
CA GLN A 328 13.41 -3.03 20.45
C GLN A 328 12.10 -2.28 20.64
N PHE A 329 11.20 -2.37 19.66
CA PHE A 329 9.88 -1.74 19.75
C PHE A 329 9.03 -2.25 20.91
N GLU A 330 9.06 -3.55 21.18
CA GLU A 330 8.35 -4.17 22.31
C GLU A 330 8.93 -3.75 23.67
N GLU A 331 10.25 -3.62 23.77
CA GLU A 331 10.93 -3.18 25.01
C GLU A 331 10.65 -1.70 25.35
N GLU A 332 10.36 -0.85 24.35
CA GLU A 332 10.05 0.58 24.52
C GLU A 332 8.57 0.83 24.92
N GLN A 333 7.69 -0.17 24.88
CA GLN A 333 6.25 -0.06 25.20
C GLN A 333 5.92 -0.44 26.67
#